data_33695f044093080bd91e355a2f50eb0c
#
_entry.id   33695f044093080bd91e355a2f50eb0c
#
_cell.length_a   1.000
_cell.length_b   1.000
_cell.length_c   1.000
_cell.angle_alpha   90.00
_cell.angle_beta   90.00
_cell.angle_gamma   90.00
#
_symmetry.space_group_name_H-M   'P 1'
#
loop_
_entity.id
_entity.type
_entity.pdbx_description
1 polymer ?
#
loop_
_entity_poly.entity_id
_entity_poly.type
_entity_poly.pdbx_seq_one_letter_code
_entity_poly.pdbx_strand_id
1 'polypeptide(L)'
;MTFKTTLHMLAVLLWALISAPATSLAQQSTPLEQVEQEAIKALILQTIRENPEVLVDTLLTFQEEAEAAAQAQQRAAIQRVGELLRTDANTGVMGNPDGDIVLVEFFDYNCPYCRRAAPVLFELIEENPDLRIIMREWPILGPDSKLAARASLAAVKQNKFEAFHEALMAQPRANTVFIRRAAEQAGLDYDQLQVDMAAPEIDAHIETSRNLAGQLGISGTPTFLIGETLVPGLLEKADLQALISEAEDVD
;
A
#
# COMPACT_ATOMS: atom_id res chain seq x y z
N MET A 1 35.07 -25.40 69.96
CA MET A 1 34.40 -26.15 68.87
C MET A 1 33.02 -26.54 69.39
N THR A 2 31.97 -25.90 68.92
CA THR A 2 30.53 -26.24 69.11
C THR A 2 29.67 -24.97 69.25
N PHE A 3 29.51 -24.22 68.15
CA PHE A 3 28.52 -23.13 68.10
C PHE A 3 28.05 -22.77 66.62
N LYS A 4 28.28 -23.68 65.64
CA LYS A 4 27.90 -23.40 64.27
C LYS A 4 26.82 -24.30 63.65
N THR A 5 26.27 -25.28 64.38
CA THR A 5 25.35 -26.27 63.80
C THR A 5 23.87 -26.06 64.19
N THR A 6 23.56 -25.17 65.10
CA THR A 6 22.17 -24.91 65.53
C THR A 6 21.44 -23.81 64.82
N LEU A 7 22.14 -23.01 63.98
CA LEU A 7 21.51 -21.90 63.24
C LEU A 7 20.97 -22.32 61.86
N HIS A 8 21.37 -23.47 61.34
CA HIS A 8 20.88 -23.96 60.06
C HIS A 8 19.58 -24.76 60.10
N MET A 9 19.20 -25.30 61.26
CA MET A 9 17.94 -26.05 61.39
C MET A 9 16.70 -25.16 61.56
N LEU A 10 16.85 -23.94 62.08
CA LEU A 10 15.72 -23.01 62.24
C LEU A 10 15.36 -22.27 60.92
N ALA A 11 16.27 -22.15 59.97
CA ALA A 11 16.01 -21.51 58.68
C ALA A 11 15.24 -22.42 57.69
N VAL A 12 15.33 -23.74 57.83
CA VAL A 12 14.64 -24.69 56.93
C VAL A 12 13.17 -24.88 57.34
N LEU A 13 12.81 -24.66 58.62
CA LEU A 13 11.43 -24.78 59.09
C LEU A 13 10.57 -23.55 58.80
N LEU A 14 11.17 -22.38 58.53
CA LEU A 14 10.41 -21.17 58.15
C LEU A 14 10.12 -21.09 56.65
N TRP A 15 10.79 -21.87 55.79
CA TRP A 15 10.58 -21.85 54.34
C TRP A 15 9.49 -22.81 53.88
N ALA A 16 9.04 -23.73 54.73
CA ALA A 16 8.01 -24.71 54.39
C ALA A 16 6.56 -24.18 54.59
N LEU A 17 6.40 -22.96 55.13
CA LEU A 17 5.08 -22.38 55.42
C LEU A 17 4.60 -21.34 54.37
N ILE A 18 5.41 -21.04 53.28
CA ILE A 18 5.05 -20.01 52.32
C ILE A 18 4.66 -20.61 50.95
N SER A 19 4.73 -21.91 50.77
CA SER A 19 4.32 -22.60 49.55
C SER A 19 2.96 -23.29 49.68
N ALA A 20 1.96 -22.59 50.20
CA ALA A 20 0.59 -22.99 49.93
C ALA A 20 0.28 -22.66 48.47
N PRO A 21 -0.09 -23.63 47.62
CA PRO A 21 -0.57 -23.30 46.28
C PRO A 21 -1.79 -22.39 46.45
N ALA A 22 -1.74 -21.18 45.89
CA ALA A 22 -2.92 -20.37 45.70
C ALA A 22 -3.87 -21.20 44.82
N THR A 23 -4.76 -21.96 45.46
CA THR A 23 -5.90 -22.55 44.77
C THR A 23 -6.70 -21.38 44.22
N SER A 24 -6.52 -21.10 42.94
CA SER A 24 -7.42 -20.26 42.15
C SER A 24 -8.82 -20.83 42.42
N LEU A 25 -9.62 -20.11 43.20
CA LEU A 25 -11.04 -20.33 43.25
C LEU A 25 -11.58 -19.96 41.90
N ALA A 26 -11.48 -20.89 40.93
CA ALA A 26 -12.30 -20.84 39.74
C ALA A 26 -13.73 -20.74 40.26
N GLN A 27 -14.35 -19.58 40.06
CA GLN A 27 -15.72 -19.30 40.44
C GLN A 27 -16.59 -20.29 39.68
N GLN A 28 -16.92 -21.42 40.35
CA GLN A 28 -17.88 -22.40 39.79
C GLN A 28 -19.24 -21.73 39.88
N SER A 29 -19.80 -21.39 38.70
CA SER A 29 -21.17 -20.90 38.65
C SER A 29 -22.12 -21.87 39.35
N THR A 30 -23.02 -21.31 40.14
CA THR A 30 -24.03 -22.13 40.84
C THR A 30 -24.96 -22.81 39.84
N PRO A 31 -25.56 -23.97 40.15
CA PRO A 31 -26.52 -24.62 39.24
C PRO A 31 -27.70 -23.73 38.84
N LEU A 32 -28.12 -22.79 39.67
CA LEU A 32 -29.14 -21.79 39.35
C LEU A 32 -28.63 -20.79 38.30
N GLU A 33 -27.39 -20.28 38.44
CA GLU A 33 -26.77 -19.39 37.44
C GLU A 33 -26.62 -20.08 36.07
N GLN A 34 -26.34 -21.38 36.05
CA GLN A 34 -26.27 -22.13 34.79
C GLN A 34 -27.64 -22.28 34.12
N VAL A 35 -28.70 -22.55 34.89
CA VAL A 35 -30.07 -22.63 34.37
C VAL A 35 -30.54 -21.27 33.83
N GLU A 36 -30.25 -20.20 34.53
CA GLU A 36 -30.57 -18.83 34.09
C GLU A 36 -29.80 -18.46 32.81
N GLN A 37 -28.52 -18.80 32.69
CA GLN A 37 -27.71 -18.57 31.50
C GLN A 37 -28.26 -19.33 30.28
N GLU A 38 -28.64 -20.58 30.43
CA GLU A 38 -29.23 -21.37 29.33
C GLU A 38 -30.62 -20.84 28.92
N ALA A 39 -31.43 -20.37 29.87
CA ALA A 39 -32.70 -19.74 29.56
C ALA A 39 -32.53 -18.41 28.79
N ILE A 40 -31.58 -17.57 29.21
CA ILE A 40 -31.24 -16.32 28.51
C ILE A 40 -30.73 -16.61 27.11
N LYS A 41 -29.85 -17.59 26.94
CA LYS A 41 -29.31 -18.01 25.66
C LYS A 41 -30.39 -18.52 24.71
N ALA A 42 -31.33 -19.33 25.23
CA ALA A 42 -32.48 -19.81 24.46
C ALA A 42 -33.37 -18.66 24.00
N LEU A 43 -33.64 -17.67 24.90
CA LEU A 43 -34.43 -16.49 24.57
C LEU A 43 -33.74 -15.63 23.50
N ILE A 44 -32.42 -15.41 23.62
CA ILE A 44 -31.65 -14.67 22.60
C ILE A 44 -31.75 -15.35 21.24
N LEU A 45 -31.53 -16.68 21.19
CA LEU A 45 -31.60 -17.43 19.95
C LEU A 45 -33.03 -17.44 19.35
N GLN A 46 -34.06 -17.47 20.19
CA GLN A 46 -35.45 -17.37 19.74
C GLN A 46 -35.70 -15.96 19.19
N THR A 47 -35.33 -14.91 19.90
CA THR A 47 -35.51 -13.51 19.44
C THR A 47 -34.83 -13.27 18.09
N ILE A 48 -33.62 -13.78 17.91
CA ILE A 48 -32.89 -13.67 16.63
C ILE A 48 -33.61 -14.44 15.51
N ARG A 49 -34.19 -15.61 15.78
CA ARG A 49 -34.92 -16.37 14.78
C ARG A 49 -36.26 -15.74 14.38
N GLU A 50 -36.89 -15.06 15.33
CA GLU A 50 -38.14 -14.35 15.12
C GLU A 50 -37.97 -13.00 14.44
N ASN A 51 -36.74 -12.39 14.58
CA ASN A 51 -36.41 -11.08 14.01
C ASN A 51 -35.05 -11.14 13.27
N PRO A 52 -34.97 -11.89 12.15
CA PRO A 52 -33.71 -12.05 11.43
C PRO A 52 -33.17 -10.74 10.82
N GLU A 53 -34.04 -9.77 10.58
CA GLU A 53 -33.69 -8.41 10.11
C GLU A 53 -32.74 -7.69 11.05
N VAL A 54 -32.81 -7.92 12.36
CA VAL A 54 -31.91 -7.30 13.35
C VAL A 54 -30.45 -7.69 13.10
N LEU A 55 -30.21 -8.94 12.70
CA LEU A 55 -28.85 -9.38 12.34
C LEU A 55 -28.39 -8.75 11.03
N VAL A 56 -29.26 -8.67 10.05
CA VAL A 56 -28.93 -8.06 8.75
C VAL A 56 -28.60 -6.58 8.95
N ASP A 57 -29.44 -5.82 9.64
CA ASP A 57 -29.23 -4.42 9.91
C ASP A 57 -27.93 -4.17 10.72
N THR A 58 -27.68 -5.03 11.73
CA THR A 58 -26.44 -4.94 12.51
C THR A 58 -25.20 -5.21 11.66
N LEU A 59 -25.26 -6.20 10.76
CA LEU A 59 -24.14 -6.50 9.86
C LEU A 59 -23.90 -5.37 8.87
N LEU A 60 -24.96 -4.80 8.29
CA LEU A 60 -24.86 -3.67 7.38
C LEU A 60 -24.24 -2.45 8.08
N THR A 61 -24.73 -2.10 9.26
CA THR A 61 -24.17 -1.00 10.06
C THR A 61 -22.69 -1.23 10.38
N PHE A 62 -22.34 -2.46 10.78
CA PHE A 62 -20.94 -2.81 11.06
C PHE A 62 -20.06 -2.71 9.81
N GLN A 63 -20.57 -3.12 8.64
CA GLN A 63 -19.85 -2.98 7.37
C GLN A 63 -19.65 -1.51 7.01
N GLU A 64 -20.70 -0.68 7.11
CA GLU A 64 -20.62 0.76 6.85
C GLU A 64 -19.60 1.45 7.76
N GLU A 65 -19.61 1.14 9.07
CA GLU A 65 -18.64 1.68 10.02
C GLU A 65 -17.21 1.21 9.71
N ALA A 66 -17.02 -0.06 9.35
CA ALA A 66 -15.72 -0.60 8.99
C ALA A 66 -15.17 0.03 7.69
N GLU A 67 -16.02 0.23 6.68
CA GLU A 67 -15.67 0.90 5.43
C GLU A 67 -15.32 2.37 5.67
N ALA A 68 -16.11 3.09 6.46
CA ALA A 68 -15.83 4.48 6.83
C ALA A 68 -14.50 4.61 7.59
N ALA A 69 -14.22 3.70 8.52
CA ALA A 69 -12.95 3.67 9.24
C ALA A 69 -11.77 3.37 8.31
N ALA A 70 -11.91 2.43 7.38
CA ALA A 70 -10.89 2.11 6.38
C ALA A 70 -10.59 3.29 5.45
N GLN A 71 -11.64 3.98 4.97
CA GLN A 71 -11.49 5.19 4.15
C GLN A 71 -10.80 6.32 4.91
N ALA A 72 -11.17 6.53 6.18
CA ALA A 72 -10.52 7.54 7.02
C ALA A 72 -9.02 7.23 7.25
N GLN A 73 -8.68 5.97 7.47
CA GLN A 73 -7.28 5.54 7.58
C GLN A 73 -6.51 5.74 6.27
N GLN A 74 -7.13 5.43 5.13
CA GLN A 74 -6.52 5.60 3.81
C GLN A 74 -6.26 7.09 3.52
N ARG A 75 -7.24 7.98 3.74
CA ARG A 75 -7.07 9.43 3.60
C ARG A 75 -5.93 9.95 4.48
N ALA A 76 -5.90 9.55 5.75
CA ALA A 76 -4.82 9.93 6.66
C ALA A 76 -3.44 9.40 6.21
N ALA A 77 -3.37 8.25 5.56
CA ALA A 77 -2.15 7.74 4.96
C ALA A 77 -1.71 8.58 3.76
N ILE A 78 -2.64 8.91 2.85
CA ILE A 78 -2.39 9.75 1.68
C ILE A 78 -1.88 11.14 2.11
N GLN A 79 -2.54 11.78 3.08
CA GLN A 79 -2.11 13.08 3.60
C GLN A 79 -0.70 13.06 4.18
N ARG A 80 -0.32 12.00 4.91
CA ARG A 80 1.02 11.86 5.49
C ARG A 80 2.13 11.74 4.44
N VAL A 81 1.85 11.10 3.31
CA VAL A 81 2.86 10.85 2.27
C VAL A 81 2.70 11.74 1.04
N GLY A 82 1.65 12.55 0.99
CA GLY A 82 1.26 13.32 -0.19
C GLY A 82 2.36 14.26 -0.71
N GLU A 83 3.06 14.94 0.19
CA GLU A 83 4.18 15.81 -0.18
C GLU A 83 5.31 14.99 -0.84
N LEU A 84 5.71 13.87 -0.24
CA LEU A 84 6.77 13.01 -0.78
C LEU A 84 6.38 12.36 -2.12
N LEU A 85 5.09 12.09 -2.32
CA LEU A 85 4.59 11.58 -3.60
C LEU A 85 4.76 12.61 -4.73
N ARG A 86 4.60 13.89 -4.41
CA ARG A 86 4.55 15.00 -5.39
C ARG A 86 5.90 15.67 -5.63
N THR A 87 6.83 15.65 -4.67
CA THR A 87 8.04 16.49 -4.66
C THR A 87 9.35 15.74 -4.89
N ASP A 88 9.32 14.42 -5.08
CA ASP A 88 10.54 13.64 -5.32
C ASP A 88 11.13 13.98 -6.71
N ALA A 89 12.24 14.72 -6.68
CA ALA A 89 12.92 15.23 -7.87
C ALA A 89 13.49 14.13 -8.82
N ASN A 90 13.62 12.89 -8.32
CA ASN A 90 14.11 11.76 -9.12
C ASN A 90 12.98 10.95 -9.73
N THR A 91 11.74 11.38 -9.57
CA THR A 91 10.58 10.73 -10.15
C THR A 91 10.41 11.07 -11.62
N GLY A 92 9.99 10.09 -12.41
CA GLY A 92 9.52 10.34 -13.75
C GLY A 92 8.19 11.11 -13.74
N VAL A 93 8.11 12.16 -14.55
CA VAL A 93 6.90 12.95 -14.74
C VAL A 93 6.53 12.93 -16.22
N MET A 94 5.25 12.77 -16.53
CA MET A 94 4.67 12.92 -17.86
C MET A 94 3.66 14.07 -17.86
N GLY A 95 3.45 14.67 -19.01
CA GLY A 95 2.56 15.82 -19.18
C GLY A 95 3.18 17.11 -18.67
N ASN A 96 2.36 17.97 -18.04
CA ASN A 96 2.79 19.27 -17.56
C ASN A 96 3.52 19.17 -16.20
N PRO A 97 4.84 19.40 -16.11
CA PRO A 97 5.56 19.31 -14.84
C PRO A 97 5.09 20.33 -13.78
N ASP A 98 4.48 21.43 -14.21
CA ASP A 98 3.95 22.49 -13.37
C ASP A 98 2.41 22.43 -13.25
N GLY A 99 1.79 21.34 -13.74
CA GLY A 99 0.34 21.17 -13.74
C GLY A 99 -0.21 20.96 -12.32
N ASP A 100 -1.37 21.57 -12.07
CA ASP A 100 -2.05 21.53 -10.77
C ASP A 100 -2.78 20.22 -10.57
N ILE A 101 -3.28 19.59 -11.63
CA ILE A 101 -3.96 18.29 -11.57
C ILE A 101 -2.94 17.18 -11.49
N VAL A 102 -2.81 16.57 -10.30
CA VAL A 102 -1.79 15.54 -10.06
C VAL A 102 -2.40 14.15 -10.00
N LEU A 103 -1.95 13.30 -10.95
CA LEU A 103 -2.18 11.86 -10.93
C LEU A 103 -0.87 11.15 -10.58
N VAL A 104 -0.91 10.18 -9.68
CA VAL A 104 0.24 9.31 -9.38
C VAL A 104 -0.10 7.90 -9.83
N GLU A 105 0.77 7.26 -10.63
CA GLU A 105 0.66 5.83 -10.94
C GLU A 105 1.79 5.05 -10.29
N PHE A 106 1.45 4.03 -9.50
CA PHE A 106 2.38 2.97 -9.09
C PHE A 106 2.34 1.87 -10.14
N PHE A 107 3.46 1.63 -10.80
CA PHE A 107 3.48 0.77 -11.98
C PHE A 107 4.70 -0.15 -12.07
N ASP A 108 4.60 -1.14 -12.97
CA ASP A 108 5.69 -2.06 -13.34
C ASP A 108 5.71 -2.21 -14.87
N TYR A 109 6.86 -2.03 -15.49
CA TYR A 109 7.02 -2.14 -16.95
C TYR A 109 6.64 -3.51 -17.54
N ASN A 110 6.68 -4.58 -16.77
CA ASN A 110 6.27 -5.91 -17.20
C ASN A 110 4.83 -6.27 -16.81
N CYS A 111 4.12 -5.36 -16.12
CA CYS A 111 2.71 -5.54 -15.83
C CYS A 111 1.85 -5.35 -17.11
N PRO A 112 1.08 -6.37 -17.51
CA PRO A 112 0.26 -6.26 -18.73
C PRO A 112 -0.85 -5.20 -18.60
N TYR A 113 -1.32 -4.93 -17.38
CA TYR A 113 -2.32 -3.90 -17.12
C TYR A 113 -1.74 -2.49 -17.18
N CYS A 114 -0.52 -2.26 -16.66
CA CYS A 114 0.18 -0.98 -16.83
C CYS A 114 0.46 -0.68 -18.30
N ARG A 115 0.84 -1.70 -19.08
CA ARG A 115 1.03 -1.55 -20.54
C ARG A 115 -0.26 -1.16 -21.28
N ARG A 116 -1.40 -1.61 -20.78
CA ARG A 116 -2.72 -1.22 -21.32
C ARG A 116 -3.15 0.17 -20.85
N ALA A 117 -2.74 0.59 -19.66
CA ALA A 117 -3.01 1.93 -19.14
C ALA A 117 -2.19 3.00 -19.85
N ALA A 118 -0.91 2.73 -20.20
CA ALA A 118 0.00 3.71 -20.75
C ALA A 118 -0.57 4.53 -21.93
N PRO A 119 -1.13 3.94 -23.01
CA PRO A 119 -1.69 4.73 -24.10
C PRO A 119 -2.86 5.63 -23.67
N VAL A 120 -3.66 5.18 -22.69
CA VAL A 120 -4.75 6.00 -22.13
C VAL A 120 -4.21 7.22 -21.38
N LEU A 121 -3.12 7.05 -20.63
CA LEU A 121 -2.48 8.15 -19.92
C LEU A 121 -1.91 9.20 -20.89
N PHE A 122 -1.31 8.78 -22.01
CA PHE A 122 -0.84 9.71 -23.05
C PHE A 122 -2.00 10.49 -23.68
N GLU A 123 -3.13 9.83 -24.00
CA GLU A 123 -4.32 10.53 -24.48
C GLU A 123 -4.85 11.55 -23.47
N LEU A 124 -4.85 11.20 -22.18
CA LEU A 124 -5.30 12.11 -21.11
C LEU A 124 -4.40 13.34 -20.99
N ILE A 125 -3.08 13.20 -21.15
CA ILE A 125 -2.14 14.33 -21.19
C ILE A 125 -2.43 15.27 -22.36
N GLU A 126 -2.73 14.73 -23.54
CA GLU A 126 -3.06 15.55 -24.72
C GLU A 126 -4.38 16.33 -24.52
N GLU A 127 -5.34 15.74 -23.81
CA GLU A 127 -6.66 16.34 -23.56
C GLU A 127 -6.68 17.32 -22.39
N ASN A 128 -5.73 17.20 -21.43
CA ASN A 128 -5.69 17.99 -20.21
C ASN A 128 -4.32 18.68 -20.04
N PRO A 129 -4.17 19.92 -20.51
CA PRO A 129 -2.89 20.63 -20.46
C PRO A 129 -2.32 20.86 -19.05
N ASP A 130 -3.16 20.81 -18.03
CA ASP A 130 -2.76 20.96 -16.63
C ASP A 130 -2.53 19.64 -15.90
N LEU A 131 -2.62 18.51 -16.62
CA LEU A 131 -2.38 17.20 -16.04
C LEU A 131 -0.88 16.92 -15.89
N ARG A 132 -0.48 16.61 -14.67
CA ARG A 132 0.85 16.13 -14.27
C ARG A 132 0.76 14.70 -13.76
N ILE A 133 1.37 13.76 -14.47
CA ILE A 133 1.39 12.36 -14.08
C ILE A 133 2.74 12.02 -13.46
N ILE A 134 2.75 11.65 -12.18
CA ILE A 134 3.92 11.22 -11.43
C ILE A 134 4.01 9.70 -11.47
N MET A 135 5.10 9.19 -12.04
CA MET A 135 5.31 7.77 -12.29
C MET A 135 6.15 7.14 -11.18
N ARG A 136 5.51 6.35 -10.31
CA ARG A 136 6.19 5.66 -9.22
C ARG A 136 6.59 4.25 -9.61
N GLU A 137 7.87 4.06 -9.82
CA GLU A 137 8.49 2.78 -10.13
C GLU A 137 8.30 1.78 -8.99
N TRP A 138 7.48 0.77 -9.22
CA TRP A 138 7.28 -0.31 -8.25
C TRP A 138 7.47 -1.68 -8.91
N PRO A 139 8.74 -2.09 -9.16
CA PRO A 139 9.09 -3.29 -9.90
C PRO A 139 8.90 -4.55 -9.07
N ILE A 140 7.72 -5.17 -9.15
CA ILE A 140 7.31 -6.35 -8.37
C ILE A 140 7.34 -7.66 -9.18
N LEU A 141 7.47 -7.59 -10.50
CA LEU A 141 7.34 -8.75 -11.39
C LEU A 141 8.69 -9.40 -11.77
N GLY A 142 9.75 -9.09 -11.04
CA GLY A 142 11.01 -9.79 -11.16
C GLY A 142 12.22 -8.96 -11.60
N PRO A 143 13.33 -9.63 -11.96
CA PRO A 143 14.60 -8.94 -12.26
C PRO A 143 14.52 -8.00 -13.46
N ASP A 144 13.82 -8.38 -14.53
CA ASP A 144 13.65 -7.54 -15.71
C ASP A 144 12.87 -6.25 -15.39
N SER A 145 11.88 -6.33 -14.49
CA SER A 145 11.14 -5.15 -14.01
C SER A 145 12.05 -4.19 -13.24
N LYS A 146 12.92 -4.73 -12.38
CA LYS A 146 13.91 -3.91 -11.65
C LYS A 146 14.89 -3.24 -12.60
N LEU A 147 15.34 -3.96 -13.65
CA LEU A 147 16.23 -3.40 -14.64
C LEU A 147 15.55 -2.28 -15.43
N ALA A 148 14.27 -2.46 -15.80
CA ALA A 148 13.48 -1.46 -16.50
C ALA A 148 13.24 -0.20 -15.64
N ALA A 149 12.89 -0.35 -14.37
CA ALA A 149 12.73 0.74 -13.43
C ALA A 149 14.03 1.56 -13.27
N ARG A 150 15.18 0.89 -13.18
CA ARG A 150 16.48 1.56 -13.15
C ARG A 150 16.75 2.37 -14.43
N ALA A 151 16.46 1.81 -15.60
CA ALA A 151 16.64 2.48 -16.87
C ALA A 151 15.71 3.69 -17.01
N SER A 152 14.48 3.57 -16.56
CA SER A 152 13.49 4.63 -16.56
C SER A 152 13.91 5.81 -15.68
N LEU A 153 14.30 5.55 -14.44
CA LEU A 153 14.81 6.59 -13.54
C LEU A 153 16.12 7.22 -14.02
N ALA A 154 16.99 6.45 -14.68
CA ALA A 154 18.19 6.99 -15.31
C ALA A 154 17.85 7.89 -16.52
N ALA A 155 16.76 7.62 -17.25
CA ALA A 155 16.29 8.47 -18.34
C ALA A 155 15.84 9.86 -17.86
N VAL A 156 15.39 10.00 -16.61
CA VAL A 156 15.08 11.29 -15.98
C VAL A 156 16.31 12.21 -16.00
N LYS A 157 17.52 11.69 -15.71
CA LYS A 157 18.76 12.48 -15.71
C LYS A 157 19.12 13.06 -17.07
N GLN A 158 18.62 12.45 -18.15
CA GLN A 158 18.81 12.94 -19.52
C GLN A 158 17.62 13.77 -20.03
N ASN A 159 16.63 14.08 -19.18
CA ASN A 159 15.37 14.76 -19.51
C ASN A 159 14.59 14.06 -20.64
N LYS A 160 14.60 12.74 -20.64
CA LYS A 160 13.96 11.90 -21.69
C LYS A 160 13.09 10.79 -21.11
N PHE A 161 12.63 10.99 -19.89
CA PHE A 161 11.80 10.00 -19.20
C PHE A 161 10.55 9.65 -20.00
N GLU A 162 9.75 10.64 -20.38
CA GLU A 162 8.47 10.44 -21.06
C GLU A 162 8.64 9.69 -22.37
N ALA A 163 9.57 10.13 -23.22
CA ALA A 163 9.87 9.47 -24.50
C ALA A 163 10.39 8.02 -24.31
N PHE A 164 11.20 7.80 -23.28
CA PHE A 164 11.68 6.45 -22.94
C PHE A 164 10.54 5.57 -22.41
N HIS A 165 9.69 6.12 -21.56
CA HIS A 165 8.55 5.42 -20.99
C HIS A 165 7.58 4.97 -22.10
N GLU A 166 7.20 5.87 -22.99
CA GLU A 166 6.37 5.55 -24.16
C GLU A 166 7.00 4.44 -25.00
N ALA A 167 8.27 4.62 -25.41
CA ALA A 167 8.98 3.66 -26.22
C ALA A 167 9.09 2.28 -25.56
N LEU A 168 9.30 2.19 -24.25
CA LEU A 168 9.43 0.92 -23.53
C LEU A 168 8.08 0.26 -23.27
N MET A 169 7.03 1.03 -22.95
CA MET A 169 5.67 0.52 -22.79
C MET A 169 5.11 -0.06 -24.11
N ALA A 170 5.52 0.47 -25.24
CA ALA A 170 5.17 -0.05 -26.57
C ALA A 170 5.88 -1.37 -26.93
N GLN A 171 6.96 -1.76 -26.23
CA GLN A 171 7.64 -3.04 -26.49
C GLN A 171 6.83 -4.22 -25.93
N PRO A 172 7.02 -5.46 -26.43
CA PRO A 172 6.31 -6.65 -25.92
C PRO A 172 6.60 -6.95 -24.44
N ARG A 173 7.77 -6.58 -23.98
CA ARG A 173 8.27 -6.75 -22.58
C ARG A 173 9.39 -5.76 -22.31
N ALA A 174 9.70 -5.55 -21.03
CA ALA A 174 10.85 -4.77 -20.61
C ALA A 174 11.98 -5.71 -20.15
N ASN A 175 12.91 -6.00 -21.03
CA ASN A 175 14.16 -6.72 -20.75
C ASN A 175 15.34 -5.95 -21.39
N THR A 176 16.57 -6.41 -21.18
CA THR A 176 17.77 -5.73 -21.66
C THR A 176 17.72 -5.35 -23.15
N VAL A 177 17.19 -6.23 -24.00
CA VAL A 177 17.10 -5.97 -25.46
C VAL A 177 16.14 -4.84 -25.76
N PHE A 178 14.95 -4.88 -25.16
CA PHE A 178 13.91 -3.88 -25.41
C PHE A 178 14.16 -2.56 -24.69
N ILE A 179 14.84 -2.59 -23.52
CA ILE A 179 15.33 -1.38 -22.85
C ILE A 179 16.30 -0.63 -23.74
N ARG A 180 17.28 -1.34 -24.34
CA ARG A 180 18.22 -0.72 -25.30
C ARG A 180 17.50 -0.10 -26.50
N ARG A 181 16.57 -0.84 -27.11
CA ARG A 181 15.77 -0.35 -28.23
C ARG A 181 14.96 0.91 -27.86
N ALA A 182 14.32 0.90 -26.72
CA ALA A 182 13.56 2.05 -26.24
C ALA A 182 14.47 3.26 -25.96
N ALA A 183 15.67 3.04 -25.41
CA ALA A 183 16.66 4.09 -25.22
C ALA A 183 17.13 4.71 -26.54
N GLU A 184 17.38 3.89 -27.55
CA GLU A 184 17.73 4.35 -28.91
C GLU A 184 16.56 5.13 -29.53
N GLN A 185 15.33 4.67 -29.42
CA GLN A 185 14.13 5.35 -29.91
C GLN A 185 13.89 6.71 -29.23
N ALA A 186 14.11 6.78 -27.91
CA ALA A 186 14.02 8.02 -27.13
C ALA A 186 15.23 8.96 -27.35
N GLY A 187 16.26 8.51 -28.10
CA GLY A 187 17.49 9.28 -28.34
C GLY A 187 18.35 9.46 -27.09
N LEU A 188 18.30 8.52 -26.14
CA LEU A 188 19.17 8.50 -24.97
C LEU A 188 20.61 8.13 -25.36
N ASP A 189 21.57 8.69 -24.66
CA ASP A 189 22.93 8.14 -24.63
C ASP A 189 22.90 6.85 -23.81
N TYR A 190 23.04 5.71 -24.50
CA TYR A 190 22.91 4.40 -23.86
C TYR A 190 24.07 4.07 -22.92
N ASP A 191 25.29 4.52 -23.24
CA ASP A 191 26.45 4.26 -22.39
C ASP A 191 26.33 5.09 -21.09
N GLN A 192 25.90 6.34 -21.17
CA GLN A 192 25.58 7.16 -20.01
C GLN A 192 24.40 6.58 -19.23
N LEU A 193 23.35 6.10 -19.90
CA LEU A 193 22.20 5.44 -19.25
C LEU A 193 22.64 4.26 -18.38
N GLN A 194 23.57 3.43 -18.86
CA GLN A 194 24.10 2.29 -18.09
C GLN A 194 24.87 2.75 -16.85
N VAL A 195 25.62 3.83 -16.93
CA VAL A 195 26.32 4.42 -15.80
C VAL A 195 25.31 4.94 -14.76
N ASP A 196 24.32 5.69 -15.22
CA ASP A 196 23.29 6.28 -14.37
C ASP A 196 22.41 5.23 -13.69
N MET A 197 22.09 4.13 -14.37
CA MET A 197 21.36 2.99 -13.81
C MET A 197 22.04 2.37 -12.58
N ALA A 198 23.35 2.51 -12.44
CA ALA A 198 24.13 1.98 -11.32
C ALA A 198 24.19 2.95 -10.13
N ALA A 199 23.65 4.15 -10.26
CA ALA A 199 23.71 5.16 -9.22
C ALA A 199 22.88 4.77 -7.97
N PRO A 200 23.40 4.94 -6.75
CA PRO A 200 22.73 4.52 -5.52
C PRO A 200 21.36 5.18 -5.29
N GLU A 201 21.18 6.40 -5.76
CA GLU A 201 19.92 7.15 -5.65
C GLU A 201 18.78 6.48 -6.42
N ILE A 202 19.06 5.72 -7.46
CA ILE A 202 18.07 4.95 -8.22
C ILE A 202 17.47 3.84 -7.33
N ASP A 203 18.31 3.08 -6.64
CA ASP A 203 17.83 2.06 -5.71
C ASP A 203 17.09 2.65 -4.53
N ALA A 204 17.56 3.78 -4.01
CA ALA A 204 16.90 4.51 -2.93
C ALA A 204 15.49 4.99 -3.35
N HIS A 205 15.33 5.46 -4.60
CA HIS A 205 14.03 5.87 -5.14
C HIS A 205 13.07 4.67 -5.24
N ILE A 206 13.52 3.54 -5.81
CA ILE A 206 12.70 2.32 -5.93
C ILE A 206 12.25 1.83 -4.53
N GLU A 207 13.16 1.88 -3.56
CA GLU A 207 12.83 1.52 -2.17
C GLU A 207 11.84 2.51 -1.54
N THR A 208 11.97 3.80 -1.82
CA THR A 208 11.02 4.82 -1.39
C THR A 208 9.64 4.55 -1.98
N SER A 209 9.54 4.25 -3.28
CA SER A 209 8.27 3.90 -3.93
C SER A 209 7.64 2.64 -3.31
N ARG A 210 8.46 1.64 -2.98
CA ARG A 210 8.00 0.43 -2.28
C ARG A 210 7.45 0.72 -0.89
N ASN A 211 8.13 1.57 -0.13
CA ASN A 211 7.70 1.96 1.21
C ASN A 211 6.41 2.79 1.17
N LEU A 212 6.27 3.69 0.19
CA LEU A 212 5.05 4.45 -0.04
C LEU A 212 3.89 3.53 -0.41
N ALA A 213 4.08 2.58 -1.33
CA ALA A 213 3.08 1.57 -1.67
C ALA A 213 2.61 0.80 -0.42
N GLY A 214 3.54 0.38 0.44
CA GLY A 214 3.23 -0.29 1.71
C GLY A 214 2.43 0.58 2.69
N GLN A 215 2.77 1.86 2.83
CA GLN A 215 2.05 2.80 3.70
C GLN A 215 0.64 3.11 3.20
N LEU A 216 0.44 3.09 1.89
CA LEU A 216 -0.85 3.31 1.24
C LEU A 216 -1.69 2.03 1.12
N GLY A 217 -1.17 0.87 1.52
CA GLY A 217 -1.85 -0.42 1.39
C GLY A 217 -1.98 -0.92 -0.05
N ILE A 218 -1.13 -0.43 -0.97
CA ILE A 218 -1.13 -0.84 -2.36
C ILE A 218 -0.62 -2.27 -2.47
N SER A 219 -1.36 -3.13 -3.17
CA SER A 219 -1.07 -4.56 -3.30
C SER A 219 -0.75 -5.02 -4.72
N GLY A 220 -0.88 -4.14 -5.72
CA GLY A 220 -0.66 -4.49 -7.13
C GLY A 220 -0.53 -3.28 -8.04
N THR A 221 -0.16 -3.53 -9.30
CA THR A 221 0.00 -2.52 -10.35
C THR A 221 -0.96 -2.76 -11.52
N PRO A 222 -1.45 -1.72 -12.19
CA PRO A 222 -1.31 -0.32 -11.80
C PRO A 222 -2.14 0.01 -10.56
N THR A 223 -1.75 1.03 -9.82
CA THR A 223 -2.61 1.68 -8.82
C THR A 223 -2.49 3.18 -9.01
N PHE A 224 -3.62 3.85 -9.11
CA PHE A 224 -3.71 5.29 -9.35
C PHE A 224 -4.08 6.02 -8.07
N LEU A 225 -3.50 7.20 -7.87
CA LEU A 225 -3.87 8.14 -6.82
C LEU A 225 -4.16 9.50 -7.48
N ILE A 226 -5.37 10.01 -7.29
CA ILE A 226 -5.80 11.33 -7.75
C ILE A 226 -6.45 12.03 -6.56
N GLY A 227 -5.97 13.21 -6.18
CA GLY A 227 -6.42 13.88 -4.96
C GLY A 227 -6.23 12.99 -3.72
N GLU A 228 -7.32 12.63 -3.06
CA GLU A 228 -7.34 11.70 -1.92
C GLU A 228 -7.90 10.30 -2.28
N THR A 229 -8.11 10.03 -3.56
CA THR A 229 -8.72 8.78 -4.05
C THR A 229 -7.67 7.83 -4.60
N LEU A 230 -7.53 6.66 -3.96
CA LEU A 230 -6.65 5.57 -4.40
C LEU A 230 -7.48 4.48 -5.08
N VAL A 231 -7.17 4.19 -6.34
CA VAL A 231 -7.90 3.20 -7.15
C VAL A 231 -6.93 2.13 -7.66
N PRO A 232 -7.07 0.87 -7.20
CA PRO A 232 -6.26 -0.24 -7.68
C PRO A 232 -6.78 -0.80 -9.02
N GLY A 233 -5.84 -1.24 -9.85
CA GLY A 233 -6.14 -1.92 -11.10
C GLY A 233 -6.27 -1.01 -12.30
N LEU A 234 -6.52 -1.64 -13.47
CA LEU A 234 -6.72 -0.93 -14.72
C LEU A 234 -8.06 -0.20 -14.70
N LEU A 235 -8.03 1.07 -15.05
CA LEU A 235 -9.22 1.90 -15.24
C LEU A 235 -9.46 2.15 -16.74
N GLU A 236 -10.70 2.27 -17.12
CA GLU A 236 -11.08 2.78 -18.44
C GLU A 236 -10.86 4.30 -18.49
N LYS A 237 -10.66 4.84 -19.69
CA LYS A 237 -10.41 6.28 -19.89
C LYS A 237 -11.48 7.17 -19.25
N ALA A 238 -12.75 6.78 -19.39
CA ALA A 238 -13.86 7.54 -18.82
C ALA A 238 -13.82 7.64 -17.28
N ASP A 239 -13.38 6.56 -16.61
CA ASP A 239 -13.26 6.55 -15.16
C ASP A 239 -12.12 7.46 -14.69
N LEU A 240 -10.98 7.44 -15.40
CA LEU A 240 -9.86 8.36 -15.12
C LEU A 240 -10.25 9.82 -15.37
N GLN A 241 -10.99 10.11 -16.46
CA GLN A 241 -11.50 11.46 -16.73
C GLN A 241 -12.44 11.96 -15.64
N ALA A 242 -13.34 11.11 -15.12
CA ALA A 242 -14.21 11.45 -14.02
C ALA A 242 -13.43 11.82 -12.75
N LEU A 243 -12.42 11.02 -12.41
CA LEU A 243 -11.55 11.29 -11.25
C LEU A 243 -10.72 12.58 -11.41
N ILE A 244 -10.25 12.87 -12.63
CA ILE A 244 -9.55 14.12 -12.95
C ILE A 244 -10.49 15.31 -12.73
N SER A 245 -11.70 15.24 -13.27
CA SER A 245 -12.69 16.33 -13.12
C SER A 245 -13.10 16.55 -11.66
N GLU A 246 -13.26 15.48 -10.89
CA GLU A 246 -13.53 15.58 -9.44
C GLU A 246 -12.37 16.27 -8.68
N ALA A 247 -11.14 16.07 -9.10
CA ALA A 247 -9.98 16.70 -8.48
C ALA A 247 -9.86 18.19 -8.81
N GLU A 248 -10.33 18.62 -10.00
CA GLU A 248 -10.39 20.03 -10.42
C GLU A 248 -11.39 20.84 -9.58
N ASP A 249 -12.50 20.22 -9.17
CA ASP A 249 -13.59 20.91 -8.43
C ASP A 249 -13.26 21.15 -6.93
N VAL A 250 -12.16 20.60 -6.42
CA VAL A 250 -11.79 20.64 -4.98
C VAL A 250 -10.77 21.74 -4.65
N ASP A 251 -10.08 22.33 -5.64
CA ASP A 251 -9.13 23.45 -5.48
C ASP A 251 -9.81 24.80 -5.72
#